data_f4a15feecb0d64a15e9ff97033d598af
#
_entry.id   f4a15feecb0d64a15e9ff97033d598af
#
_cell.length_a   1.000
_cell.length_b   1.000
_cell.length_c   1.000
_cell.angle_alpha   90.00
_cell.angle_beta   90.00
_cell.angle_gamma   90.00
#
_symmetry.space_group_name_H-M   'P 1'
#
loop_
_entity.id
_entity.type
_entity.pdbx_description
1 polymer ?
#
loop_
_entity_poly.entity_id
_entity_poly.type
_entity_poly.pdbx_seq_one_letter_code
_entity_poly.pdbx_strand_id
1 'polypeptide(L)'
;RYPKRFVAFATPSYEGIDDPGYAERTADQLERDVRENGAVGLKIFKNLGMYAQDTSGRRIHTDDPRLDALWRRAGELHVPVLIHTGEPSPFWLPWDKFNERWLELAEFPDRRRDNPRFASFEETMGEQHGMFRKHPETTFIAAHLGWLGNDLGRLGKLLDELPNVNVELGAVLAELGRQPRTARDFIVRYQDRVMMGKDGPFEPTEYHVYFRVLETADEYFDYYRRRHANWKMYGLELPDAVLRKVYYENALRIVQGIDRSSFPSATPPPS
;
A
#
# COMPACT_ATOMS: atom_id res chain seq x y z
N ARG A 1 -23.66 -11.13 3.05
CA ARG A 1 -24.42 -11.18 1.81
C ARG A 1 -23.62 -11.78 0.64
N TYR A 2 -22.27 -11.70 0.68
CA TYR A 2 -21.40 -12.19 -0.40
C TYR A 2 -20.16 -12.90 0.19
N PRO A 3 -20.32 -14.03 0.89
CA PRO A 3 -19.27 -14.65 1.70
C PRO A 3 -18.04 -15.14 0.90
N LYS A 4 -18.19 -15.30 -0.43
CA LYS A 4 -17.09 -15.73 -1.33
C LYS A 4 -16.44 -14.58 -2.09
N ARG A 5 -16.87 -13.33 -1.89
CA ARG A 5 -16.35 -12.16 -2.62
C ARG A 5 -15.41 -11.30 -1.81
N PHE A 6 -15.33 -11.53 -0.52
CA PHE A 6 -14.53 -10.73 0.40
C PHE A 6 -13.70 -11.64 1.28
N VAL A 7 -12.48 -11.21 1.53
CA VAL A 7 -11.60 -11.75 2.57
C VAL A 7 -11.25 -10.62 3.53
N ALA A 8 -10.95 -10.93 4.78
CA ALA A 8 -10.66 -9.94 5.80
C ALA A 8 -9.21 -10.04 6.27
N PHE A 9 -8.63 -8.88 6.58
CA PHE A 9 -7.34 -8.75 7.22
C PHE A 9 -7.57 -8.36 8.68
N ALA A 10 -6.84 -8.98 9.60
CA ALA A 10 -6.81 -8.59 11.00
C ALA A 10 -6.14 -7.23 11.17
N THR A 11 -6.42 -6.52 12.26
CA THR A 11 -5.78 -5.25 12.60
C THR A 11 -5.34 -5.29 14.06
N PRO A 12 -4.08 -4.98 14.39
CA PRO A 12 -3.61 -5.00 15.77
C PRO A 12 -4.09 -3.78 16.54
N SER A 13 -4.18 -3.93 17.88
CA SER A 13 -4.27 -2.81 18.81
C SER A 13 -2.88 -2.49 19.35
N TYR A 14 -2.60 -1.20 19.53
CA TYR A 14 -1.37 -0.72 20.20
C TYR A 14 -1.59 -0.37 21.67
N GLU A 15 -2.81 -0.58 22.17
CA GLU A 15 -3.11 -0.42 23.58
C GLU A 15 -2.31 -1.40 24.43
N GLY A 16 -1.69 -0.89 25.47
CA GLY A 16 -0.82 -1.70 26.35
C GLY A 16 0.51 -2.11 25.74
N ILE A 17 1.01 -1.38 24.73
CA ILE A 17 2.30 -1.69 24.06
C ILE A 17 3.48 -1.72 25.05
N ASP A 18 3.40 -0.98 26.16
CA ASP A 18 4.41 -0.95 27.22
C ASP A 18 4.23 -2.08 28.25
N ASP A 19 3.14 -2.84 28.19
CA ASP A 19 2.88 -3.89 29.16
C ASP A 19 3.82 -5.10 28.94
N PRO A 20 4.26 -5.75 30.00
CA PRO A 20 4.98 -7.01 29.89
C PRO A 20 4.18 -8.04 29.07
N GLY A 21 4.84 -8.67 28.10
CA GLY A 21 4.23 -9.69 27.24
C GLY A 21 3.30 -9.15 26.14
N TYR A 22 3.24 -7.84 25.89
CA TYR A 22 2.45 -7.26 24.79
C TYR A 22 2.82 -7.89 23.43
N ALA A 23 4.13 -7.99 23.15
CA ALA A 23 4.61 -8.52 21.88
C ALA A 23 4.06 -9.93 21.58
N GLU A 24 4.10 -10.83 22.56
CA GLU A 24 3.58 -12.19 22.40
C GLU A 24 2.05 -12.21 22.33
N ARG A 25 1.36 -11.46 23.20
CA ARG A 25 -0.12 -11.39 23.16
C ARG A 25 -0.64 -10.91 21.81
N THR A 26 0.03 -9.92 21.21
CA THR A 26 -0.38 -9.37 19.90
C THR A 26 -0.11 -10.36 18.78
N ALA A 27 1.00 -11.07 18.82
CA ALA A 27 1.33 -12.15 17.90
C ALA A 27 0.35 -13.32 18.01
N ASP A 28 0.01 -13.74 19.23
CA ASP A 28 -0.97 -14.81 19.49
C ASP A 28 -2.37 -14.40 19.07
N GLN A 29 -2.72 -13.11 19.19
CA GLN A 29 -4.00 -12.62 18.68
C GLN A 29 -4.07 -12.73 17.16
N LEU A 30 -3.01 -12.36 16.43
CA LEU A 30 -2.95 -12.55 14.98
C LEU A 30 -3.13 -14.04 14.61
N GLU A 31 -2.47 -14.95 15.36
CA GLU A 31 -2.62 -16.38 15.10
C GLU A 31 -4.07 -16.85 15.27
N ARG A 32 -4.75 -16.43 16.34
CA ARG A 32 -6.18 -16.73 16.53
C ARG A 32 -7.04 -16.13 15.41
N ASP A 33 -6.77 -14.88 15.01
CA ASP A 33 -7.53 -14.24 13.94
C ASP A 33 -7.40 -14.98 12.61
N VAL A 34 -6.22 -15.51 12.32
CA VAL A 34 -5.99 -16.32 11.11
C VAL A 34 -6.61 -17.71 11.22
N ARG A 35 -6.35 -18.43 12.31
CA ARG A 35 -6.75 -19.85 12.44
C ARG A 35 -8.23 -20.05 12.78
N GLU A 36 -8.80 -19.15 13.57
CA GLU A 36 -10.15 -19.32 14.13
C GLU A 36 -11.15 -18.34 13.50
N ASN A 37 -10.73 -17.10 13.17
CA ASN A 37 -11.61 -16.05 12.68
C ASN A 37 -11.55 -15.84 11.15
N GLY A 38 -10.67 -16.57 10.46
CA GLY A 38 -10.59 -16.58 9.00
C GLY A 38 -9.94 -15.34 8.39
N ALA A 39 -9.13 -14.60 9.15
CA ALA A 39 -8.30 -13.53 8.60
C ALA A 39 -7.24 -14.12 7.66
N VAL A 40 -7.02 -13.47 6.51
CA VAL A 40 -6.07 -13.92 5.48
C VAL A 40 -4.81 -13.07 5.41
N GLY A 41 -4.65 -12.12 6.31
CA GLY A 41 -3.54 -11.20 6.39
C GLY A 41 -3.66 -10.24 7.57
N LEU A 42 -2.67 -9.38 7.70
CA LEU A 42 -2.59 -8.33 8.70
C LEU A 42 -2.65 -6.96 8.01
N LYS A 43 -3.57 -6.07 8.42
CA LYS A 43 -3.65 -4.68 7.97
C LYS A 43 -3.10 -3.73 9.02
N ILE A 44 -2.13 -2.95 8.61
CA ILE A 44 -1.59 -1.84 9.39
C ILE A 44 -2.06 -0.53 8.79
N PHE A 45 -2.68 0.31 9.62
CA PHE A 45 -3.09 1.65 9.23
C PHE A 45 -2.01 2.68 9.57
N LYS A 46 -2.08 3.84 8.91
CA LYS A 46 -1.11 4.94 9.05
C LYS A 46 -1.01 5.54 10.46
N ASN A 47 -1.91 5.18 11.38
CA ASN A 47 -1.77 5.58 12.78
C ASN A 47 -0.45 5.07 13.38
N LEU A 48 -0.01 3.86 13.02
CA LEU A 48 1.35 3.41 13.34
C LEU A 48 2.37 4.26 12.56
N GLY A 49 3.39 4.71 13.24
CA GLY A 49 4.40 5.61 12.67
C GLY A 49 4.00 7.07 12.59
N MET A 50 2.69 7.42 12.77
CA MET A 50 2.25 8.82 12.69
C MET A 50 1.56 9.35 13.95
N TYR A 51 0.63 8.60 14.52
CA TYR A 51 -0.24 9.09 15.60
C TYR A 51 -0.27 8.19 16.82
N ALA A 52 -0.06 6.90 16.66
CA ALA A 52 -0.03 5.95 17.77
C ALA A 52 1.10 6.32 18.74
N GLN A 53 0.78 6.36 20.02
CA GLN A 53 1.70 6.73 21.09
C GLN A 53 1.70 5.66 22.18
N ASP A 54 2.84 5.52 22.80
CA ASP A 54 3.00 4.70 24.01
C ASP A 54 2.47 5.45 25.24
N THR A 55 2.51 4.83 26.42
CA THR A 55 2.00 5.41 27.66
C THR A 55 2.76 6.66 28.11
N SER A 56 3.97 6.88 27.59
CA SER A 56 4.76 8.09 27.83
C SER A 56 4.45 9.22 26.85
N GLY A 57 3.54 9.01 25.89
CA GLY A 57 3.21 9.97 24.82
C GLY A 57 4.22 10.00 23.68
N ARG A 58 5.18 9.05 23.63
CA ARG A 58 6.12 8.93 22.52
C ARG A 58 5.48 8.21 21.34
N ARG A 59 5.72 8.69 20.13
CA ARG A 59 5.27 8.05 18.90
C ARG A 59 5.82 6.61 18.81
N ILE A 60 4.95 5.68 18.48
CA ILE A 60 5.33 4.30 18.17
C ILE A 60 5.82 4.28 16.72
N HIS A 61 7.08 3.89 16.53
CA HIS A 61 7.70 3.79 15.22
C HIS A 61 7.18 2.58 14.44
N THR A 62 7.25 2.63 13.12
CA THR A 62 6.84 1.48 12.28
C THR A 62 7.77 0.28 12.50
N ASP A 63 9.04 0.51 12.79
CA ASP A 63 10.07 -0.50 13.10
C ASP A 63 10.28 -0.73 14.60
N ASP A 64 9.33 -0.34 15.44
CA ASP A 64 9.41 -0.50 16.88
C ASP A 64 9.63 -1.96 17.25
N PRO A 65 10.70 -2.29 18.03
CA PRO A 65 11.03 -3.67 18.35
C PRO A 65 9.95 -4.41 19.15
N ARG A 66 9.05 -3.69 19.83
CA ARG A 66 7.89 -4.27 20.54
C ARG A 66 6.88 -4.92 19.57
N LEU A 67 6.96 -4.60 18.26
CA LEU A 67 6.14 -5.17 17.19
C LEU A 67 6.81 -6.33 16.44
N ASP A 68 8.09 -6.64 16.72
CA ASP A 68 8.83 -7.67 15.97
C ASP A 68 8.17 -9.05 16.03
N ALA A 69 7.59 -9.43 17.17
CA ALA A 69 6.89 -10.69 17.30
C ALA A 69 5.65 -10.77 16.37
N LEU A 70 4.96 -9.66 16.18
CA LEU A 70 3.81 -9.57 15.27
C LEU A 70 4.24 -9.79 13.82
N TRP A 71 5.30 -9.11 13.37
CA TRP A 71 5.82 -9.27 12.00
C TRP A 71 6.30 -10.69 11.75
N ARG A 72 7.08 -11.25 12.65
CA ARG A 72 7.56 -12.64 12.58
C ARG A 72 6.40 -13.63 12.51
N ARG A 73 5.38 -13.48 13.38
CA ARG A 73 4.21 -14.37 13.38
C ARG A 73 3.45 -14.31 12.04
N ALA A 74 3.33 -13.16 11.40
CA ALA A 74 2.74 -13.07 10.06
C ALA A 74 3.54 -13.88 9.03
N GLY A 75 4.87 -13.84 9.09
CA GLY A 75 5.75 -14.68 8.27
C GLY A 75 5.58 -16.18 8.53
N GLU A 76 5.56 -16.60 9.80
CA GLU A 76 5.35 -18.00 10.22
C GLU A 76 3.97 -18.55 9.77
N LEU A 77 2.95 -17.71 9.79
CA LEU A 77 1.60 -18.05 9.33
C LEU A 77 1.45 -17.96 7.81
N HIS A 78 2.49 -17.50 7.10
CA HIS A 78 2.46 -17.24 5.64
C HIS A 78 1.33 -16.33 5.21
N VAL A 79 0.98 -15.33 6.02
CA VAL A 79 -0.02 -14.32 5.68
C VAL A 79 0.64 -12.96 5.41
N PRO A 80 0.18 -12.21 4.39
CA PRO A 80 0.77 -10.93 4.04
C PRO A 80 0.42 -9.84 5.05
N VAL A 81 1.32 -8.86 5.17
CA VAL A 81 1.09 -7.62 5.91
C VAL A 81 0.84 -6.49 4.91
N LEU A 82 -0.42 -6.05 4.79
CA LEU A 82 -0.78 -4.85 4.02
C LEU A 82 -0.58 -3.63 4.91
N ILE A 83 0.43 -2.83 4.60
CA ILE A 83 0.81 -1.71 5.45
C ILE A 83 0.66 -0.36 4.74
N HIS A 84 -0.04 0.57 5.40
CA HIS A 84 -0.12 1.98 5.03
C HIS A 84 0.73 2.77 6.02
N THR A 85 1.89 3.25 5.58
CA THR A 85 2.80 4.10 6.36
C THR A 85 2.84 5.50 5.76
N GLY A 86 2.64 6.52 6.59
CA GLY A 86 2.81 7.90 6.16
C GLY A 86 1.66 8.45 5.29
N GLU A 87 2.00 9.47 4.51
CA GLU A 87 1.14 10.24 3.60
C GLU A 87 1.93 10.57 2.32
N PRO A 88 1.30 11.12 1.26
CA PRO A 88 2.03 11.61 0.09
C PRO A 88 3.13 12.60 0.46
N SER A 89 4.33 12.46 -0.11
CA SER A 89 5.49 13.30 0.22
C SER A 89 5.23 14.83 0.14
N PRO A 90 4.36 15.36 -0.76
CA PRO A 90 4.06 16.78 -0.78
C PRO A 90 3.40 17.32 0.50
N PHE A 91 2.87 16.45 1.38
CA PHE A 91 2.28 16.89 2.64
C PHE A 91 3.31 17.44 3.63
N TRP A 92 4.59 17.10 3.46
CA TRP A 92 5.72 17.62 4.22
C TRP A 92 6.37 18.86 3.59
N LEU A 93 5.99 19.20 2.34
CA LEU A 93 6.52 20.38 1.66
C LEU A 93 5.75 21.65 2.08
N PRO A 94 6.34 22.83 1.90
CA PRO A 94 5.64 24.10 2.13
C PRO A 94 4.29 24.14 1.40
N TRP A 95 3.27 24.63 2.09
CA TRP A 95 1.94 24.77 1.50
C TRP A 95 1.85 26.10 0.74
N ASP A 96 2.25 26.09 -0.51
CA ASP A 96 2.23 27.21 -1.42
C ASP A 96 1.73 26.80 -2.82
N LYS A 97 1.75 27.74 -3.76
CA LYS A 97 1.27 27.51 -5.14
C LYS A 97 2.08 26.48 -5.93
N PHE A 98 3.25 26.08 -5.47
CA PHE A 98 4.10 25.06 -6.10
C PHE A 98 3.88 23.66 -5.52
N ASN A 99 3.16 23.55 -4.41
CA ASN A 99 2.83 22.27 -3.81
C ASN A 99 1.76 21.58 -4.67
N GLU A 100 2.12 20.43 -5.24
CA GLU A 100 1.22 19.70 -6.14
C GLU A 100 -0.07 19.18 -5.47
N ARG A 101 -0.09 19.10 -4.12
CA ARG A 101 -1.27 18.75 -3.32
C ARG A 101 -1.93 19.98 -2.66
N TRP A 102 -1.62 21.17 -3.17
CA TRP A 102 -2.12 22.43 -2.62
C TRP A 102 -3.64 22.46 -2.44
N LEU A 103 -4.41 21.99 -3.44
CA LEU A 103 -5.88 21.97 -3.38
C LEU A 103 -6.38 21.02 -2.29
N GLU A 104 -5.79 19.83 -2.17
CA GLU A 104 -6.15 18.86 -1.15
C GLU A 104 -5.85 19.40 0.25
N LEU A 105 -4.69 20.03 0.43
CA LEU A 105 -4.29 20.58 1.72
C LEU A 105 -5.02 21.89 2.08
N ALA A 106 -5.63 22.56 1.09
CA ALA A 106 -6.56 23.68 1.34
C ALA A 106 -7.90 23.16 1.87
N GLU A 107 -8.41 22.04 1.31
CA GLU A 107 -9.67 21.41 1.75
C GLU A 107 -9.51 20.69 3.10
N PHE A 108 -8.34 20.08 3.33
CA PHE A 108 -8.02 19.30 4.54
C PHE A 108 -6.70 19.76 5.18
N PRO A 109 -6.67 20.94 5.82
CA PRO A 109 -5.44 21.52 6.40
C PRO A 109 -4.81 20.65 7.49
N ASP A 110 -5.61 19.83 8.18
CA ASP A 110 -5.13 18.90 9.21
C ASP A 110 -4.22 17.78 8.64
N ARG A 111 -4.23 17.59 7.32
CA ARG A 111 -3.36 16.62 6.65
C ARG A 111 -1.95 17.14 6.39
N ARG A 112 -1.66 18.41 6.67
CA ARG A 112 -0.31 18.98 6.53
C ARG A 112 0.65 18.34 7.51
N ARG A 113 1.86 18.06 7.06
CA ARG A 113 2.95 17.42 7.82
C ARG A 113 4.21 18.28 7.89
N ASP A 114 4.15 19.54 7.40
CA ASP A 114 5.20 20.55 7.43
C ASP A 114 5.42 21.16 8.84
N ASN A 115 5.09 20.42 9.88
CA ASN A 115 5.16 20.83 11.27
C ASN A 115 6.12 19.90 12.03
N PRO A 116 7.04 20.41 12.86
CA PRO A 116 8.05 19.63 13.58
C PRO A 116 7.50 18.61 14.60
N ARG A 117 6.19 18.62 14.88
CA ARG A 117 5.55 17.59 15.68
C ARG A 117 5.45 16.23 14.97
N PHE A 118 5.60 16.22 13.64
CA PHE A 118 5.60 15.00 12.85
C PHE A 118 7.03 14.59 12.52
N ALA A 119 7.30 13.29 12.46
CA ALA A 119 8.51 12.78 11.85
C ALA A 119 8.60 13.26 10.39
N SER A 120 9.78 13.48 9.89
CA SER A 120 9.99 13.82 8.48
C SER A 120 9.53 12.68 7.56
N PHE A 121 9.31 12.98 6.27
CA PHE A 121 9.02 11.95 5.27
C PHE A 121 10.12 10.88 5.25
N GLU A 122 11.38 11.31 5.28
CA GLU A 122 12.53 10.40 5.22
C GLU A 122 12.67 9.52 6.47
N GLU A 123 12.39 10.03 7.66
CA GLU A 123 12.32 9.21 8.87
C GLU A 123 11.20 8.17 8.78
N THR A 124 9.99 8.60 8.36
CA THR A 124 8.83 7.71 8.21
C THR A 124 9.10 6.58 7.20
N MET A 125 9.72 6.91 6.06
CA MET A 125 10.11 5.91 5.06
C MET A 125 11.28 5.04 5.54
N GLY A 126 12.22 5.64 6.27
CA GLY A 126 13.35 4.91 6.88
C GLY A 126 12.89 3.82 7.84
N GLU A 127 11.92 4.12 8.71
CA GLU A 127 11.30 3.16 9.63
C GLU A 127 10.61 2.01 8.86
N GLN A 128 9.81 2.35 7.84
CA GLN A 128 9.14 1.34 7.02
C GLN A 128 10.14 0.41 6.33
N HIS A 129 11.15 0.97 5.67
CA HIS A 129 12.16 0.19 4.95
C HIS A 129 13.04 -0.60 5.91
N GLY A 130 13.34 -0.05 7.10
CA GLY A 130 14.05 -0.73 8.18
C GLY A 130 13.32 -1.97 8.66
N MET A 131 12.00 -1.85 8.88
CA MET A 131 11.14 -2.97 9.24
C MET A 131 11.13 -4.06 8.15
N PHE A 132 10.99 -3.68 6.87
CA PHE A 132 11.02 -4.65 5.76
C PHE A 132 12.33 -5.46 5.72
N ARG A 133 13.48 -4.80 5.91
CA ARG A 133 14.81 -5.46 5.96
C ARG A 133 14.96 -6.40 7.15
N LYS A 134 14.41 -5.99 8.29
CA LYS A 134 14.51 -6.75 9.55
C LYS A 134 13.71 -8.05 9.52
N HIS A 135 12.67 -8.11 8.69
CA HIS A 135 11.74 -9.25 8.62
C HIS A 135 11.65 -9.82 7.19
N PRO A 136 12.75 -10.41 6.65
CA PRO A 136 12.81 -10.89 5.27
C PRO A 136 11.86 -12.06 4.99
N GLU A 137 11.47 -12.84 6.01
CA GLU A 137 10.53 -13.96 5.90
C GLU A 137 9.06 -13.53 5.87
N THR A 138 8.78 -12.25 6.13
CA THR A 138 7.43 -11.71 6.14
C THR A 138 7.12 -11.05 4.80
N THR A 139 6.03 -11.43 4.15
CA THR A 139 5.57 -10.80 2.92
C THR A 139 4.85 -9.50 3.23
N PHE A 140 5.38 -8.39 2.75
CA PHE A 140 4.77 -7.07 2.88
C PHE A 140 4.11 -6.62 1.57
N ILE A 141 3.01 -5.88 1.71
CA ILE A 141 2.34 -5.14 0.65
C ILE A 141 2.32 -3.68 1.08
N ALA A 142 3.22 -2.87 0.51
CA ALA A 142 3.25 -1.45 0.79
C ALA A 142 2.12 -0.75 0.03
N ALA A 143 1.12 -0.28 0.76
CA ALA A 143 0.00 0.45 0.21
C ALA A 143 0.47 1.74 -0.50
N HIS A 144 -0.26 2.12 -1.56
CA HIS A 144 -0.01 3.38 -2.27
C HIS A 144 1.41 3.48 -2.86
N LEU A 145 1.95 2.36 -3.39
CA LEU A 145 3.35 2.27 -3.84
C LEU A 145 4.36 2.70 -2.75
N GLY A 146 4.02 2.50 -1.46
CA GLY A 146 4.82 2.97 -0.33
C GLY A 146 5.05 4.49 -0.34
N TRP A 147 4.12 5.26 -0.91
CA TRP A 147 4.21 6.71 -1.17
C TRP A 147 5.42 7.14 -2.01
N LEU A 148 5.97 6.24 -2.83
CA LEU A 148 7.05 6.51 -3.78
C LEU A 148 6.55 6.57 -5.23
N GLY A 149 5.25 6.76 -5.47
CA GLY A 149 4.67 6.86 -6.82
C GLY A 149 5.22 8.04 -7.63
N ASN A 150 5.74 9.07 -6.97
CA ASN A 150 6.41 10.22 -7.58
C ASN A 150 7.94 10.02 -7.74
N ASP A 151 8.50 8.92 -7.21
CA ASP A 151 9.91 8.53 -7.36
C ASP A 151 10.02 7.02 -7.63
N LEU A 152 9.59 6.61 -8.82
CA LEU A 152 9.61 5.20 -9.24
C LEU A 152 11.03 4.62 -9.34
N GLY A 153 12.03 5.47 -9.53
CA GLY A 153 13.43 5.05 -9.49
C GLY A 153 13.87 4.60 -8.10
N ARG A 154 13.48 5.33 -7.06
CA ARG A 154 13.71 4.95 -5.64
C ARG A 154 12.92 3.69 -5.29
N LEU A 155 11.65 3.63 -5.69
CA LEU A 155 10.82 2.44 -5.46
C LEU A 155 11.41 1.20 -6.12
N GLY A 156 11.91 1.33 -7.36
CA GLY A 156 12.55 0.22 -8.07
C GLY A 156 13.77 -0.32 -7.32
N LYS A 157 14.64 0.55 -6.81
CA LYS A 157 15.79 0.14 -5.98
C LYS A 157 15.36 -0.60 -4.71
N LEU A 158 14.28 -0.14 -4.06
CA LEU A 158 13.72 -0.81 -2.89
C LEU A 158 13.23 -2.22 -3.22
N LEU A 159 12.50 -2.38 -4.33
CA LEU A 159 12.01 -3.68 -4.77
C LEU A 159 13.14 -4.62 -5.22
N ASP A 160 14.20 -4.10 -5.83
CA ASP A 160 15.38 -4.89 -6.20
C ASP A 160 16.14 -5.39 -4.94
N GLU A 161 16.21 -4.56 -3.89
CA GLU A 161 16.85 -4.90 -2.61
C GLU A 161 16.03 -5.88 -1.78
N LEU A 162 14.68 -5.71 -1.76
CA LEU A 162 13.79 -6.39 -0.82
C LEU A 162 12.79 -7.32 -1.53
N PRO A 163 13.13 -8.60 -1.73
CA PRO A 163 12.26 -9.55 -2.41
C PRO A 163 10.94 -9.85 -1.68
N ASN A 164 10.85 -9.58 -0.39
CA ASN A 164 9.67 -9.76 0.45
C ASN A 164 8.65 -8.60 0.37
N VAL A 165 8.95 -7.51 -0.36
CA VAL A 165 8.06 -6.34 -0.49
C VAL A 165 7.31 -6.37 -1.82
N ASN A 166 6.01 -6.21 -1.77
CA ASN A 166 5.11 -5.97 -2.90
C ASN A 166 4.44 -4.61 -2.72
N VAL A 167 3.78 -4.10 -3.76
CA VAL A 167 3.14 -2.78 -3.72
C VAL A 167 1.74 -2.84 -4.35
N GLU A 168 0.87 -1.89 -3.97
CA GLU A 168 -0.46 -1.78 -4.57
C GLU A 168 -0.76 -0.34 -5.03
N LEU A 169 -1.72 -0.19 -5.96
CA LEU A 169 -1.95 1.02 -6.74
C LEU A 169 -3.01 1.97 -6.15
N GLY A 170 -3.53 1.70 -4.95
CA GLY A 170 -4.54 2.56 -4.34
C GLY A 170 -4.09 4.01 -4.21
N ALA A 171 -4.92 4.94 -4.62
CA ALA A 171 -4.74 6.39 -4.50
C ALA A 171 -3.48 7.00 -5.14
N VAL A 172 -2.76 6.27 -6.01
CA VAL A 172 -1.51 6.75 -6.66
C VAL A 172 -1.58 6.83 -8.18
N LEU A 173 -2.75 6.63 -8.78
CA LEU A 173 -2.90 6.74 -10.24
C LEU A 173 -2.57 8.13 -10.76
N ALA A 174 -2.82 9.16 -9.96
CA ALA A 174 -2.50 10.53 -10.32
C ALA A 174 -1.00 10.71 -10.60
N GLU A 175 -0.16 10.12 -9.76
CA GLU A 175 1.30 10.12 -9.91
C GLU A 175 1.74 9.29 -11.11
N LEU A 176 1.12 8.15 -11.36
CA LEU A 176 1.44 7.27 -12.48
C LEU A 176 1.01 7.88 -13.82
N GLY A 177 -0.22 8.38 -13.92
CA GLY A 177 -0.77 8.91 -15.17
C GLY A 177 -0.13 10.21 -15.66
N ARG A 178 0.61 10.95 -14.82
CA ARG A 178 1.40 12.12 -15.26
C ARG A 178 2.80 11.78 -15.76
N GLN A 179 3.26 10.54 -15.55
CA GLN A 179 4.56 10.02 -16.01
C GLN A 179 4.40 8.66 -16.72
N PRO A 180 3.57 8.59 -17.79
CA PRO A 180 3.08 7.32 -18.33
C PRO A 180 4.20 6.40 -18.83
N ARG A 181 5.26 6.92 -19.42
CA ARG A 181 6.39 6.10 -19.92
C ARG A 181 7.12 5.42 -18.77
N THR A 182 7.56 6.20 -17.77
CA THR A 182 8.26 5.68 -16.60
C THR A 182 7.37 4.72 -15.80
N ALA A 183 6.08 5.04 -15.65
CA ALA A 183 5.12 4.20 -14.94
C ALA A 183 4.87 2.87 -15.67
N ARG A 184 4.75 2.89 -17.01
CA ARG A 184 4.65 1.68 -17.82
C ARG A 184 5.88 0.79 -17.65
N ASP A 185 7.08 1.35 -17.85
CA ASP A 185 8.35 0.62 -17.75
C ASP A 185 8.52 0.02 -16.34
N PHE A 186 8.18 0.78 -15.30
CA PHE A 186 8.20 0.31 -13.92
C PHE A 186 7.24 -0.87 -13.70
N ILE A 187 5.96 -0.75 -14.10
CA ILE A 187 4.98 -1.81 -13.88
C ILE A 187 5.34 -3.07 -14.69
N VAL A 188 5.80 -2.93 -15.92
CA VAL A 188 6.26 -4.06 -16.75
C VAL A 188 7.45 -4.76 -16.11
N ARG A 189 8.43 -4.01 -15.60
CA ARG A 189 9.62 -4.59 -14.91
C ARG A 189 9.23 -5.32 -13.63
N TYR A 190 8.33 -4.74 -12.82
CA TYR A 190 7.94 -5.28 -11.52
C TYR A 190 6.54 -5.93 -11.54
N GLN A 191 6.11 -6.43 -12.71
CA GLN A 191 4.77 -6.97 -12.95
C GLN A 191 4.32 -8.05 -11.96
N ASP A 192 5.27 -8.80 -11.39
CA ASP A 192 5.01 -9.84 -10.39
C ASP A 192 4.94 -9.31 -8.95
N ARG A 193 5.11 -8.00 -8.77
CA ARG A 193 5.20 -7.35 -7.45
C ARG A 193 4.17 -6.22 -7.27
N VAL A 194 3.47 -5.82 -8.35
CA VAL A 194 2.48 -4.75 -8.34
C VAL A 194 1.08 -5.34 -8.34
N MET A 195 0.20 -4.86 -7.47
CA MET A 195 -1.19 -5.32 -7.36
C MET A 195 -2.16 -4.17 -7.53
N MET A 196 -3.32 -4.48 -8.10
CA MET A 196 -4.47 -3.58 -8.10
C MET A 196 -4.91 -3.32 -6.66
N GLY A 197 -5.11 -2.05 -6.35
CA GLY A 197 -5.67 -1.59 -5.09
C GLY A 197 -6.51 -0.35 -5.30
N LYS A 198 -7.44 -0.11 -4.41
CA LYS A 198 -8.24 1.12 -4.39
C LYS A 198 -8.47 1.54 -2.94
N ASP A 199 -8.09 2.78 -2.64
CA ASP A 199 -8.34 3.37 -1.33
C ASP A 199 -9.69 4.08 -1.32
N GLY A 200 -10.55 3.68 -0.40
CA GLY A 200 -11.86 4.28 -0.18
C GLY A 200 -13.05 3.41 -0.64
N PRO A 201 -14.27 3.98 -0.64
CA PRO A 201 -15.49 3.25 -0.95
C PRO A 201 -15.50 2.70 -2.37
N PHE A 202 -16.28 1.63 -2.57
CA PHE A 202 -16.45 0.97 -3.86
C PHE A 202 -17.43 1.75 -4.74
N GLU A 203 -16.97 2.88 -5.30
CA GLU A 203 -17.73 3.65 -6.27
C GLU A 203 -17.42 3.17 -7.69
N PRO A 204 -18.38 2.53 -8.39
CA PRO A 204 -18.13 1.93 -9.71
C PRO A 204 -17.57 2.93 -10.73
N THR A 205 -18.00 4.18 -10.69
CA THR A 205 -17.57 5.23 -11.60
C THR A 205 -16.08 5.58 -11.46
N GLU A 206 -15.49 5.39 -10.30
CA GLU A 206 -14.07 5.66 -10.08
C GLU A 206 -13.17 4.60 -10.75
N TYR A 207 -13.65 3.36 -10.88
CA TYR A 207 -12.89 2.28 -11.52
C TYR A 207 -12.67 2.52 -13.02
N HIS A 208 -13.55 3.26 -13.70
CA HIS A 208 -13.35 3.61 -15.09
C HIS A 208 -12.04 4.37 -15.32
N VAL A 209 -11.65 5.23 -14.39
CA VAL A 209 -10.37 5.95 -14.47
C VAL A 209 -9.18 5.01 -14.23
N TYR A 210 -9.33 4.04 -13.32
CA TYR A 210 -8.31 3.01 -13.12
C TYR A 210 -8.07 2.20 -14.40
N PHE A 211 -9.13 1.69 -15.00
CA PHE A 211 -9.03 0.94 -16.26
C PHE A 211 -8.48 1.82 -17.39
N ARG A 212 -8.97 3.05 -17.54
CA ARG A 212 -8.47 3.97 -18.56
C ARG A 212 -6.97 4.23 -18.41
N VAL A 213 -6.47 4.46 -17.19
CA VAL A 213 -5.03 4.66 -16.97
C VAL A 213 -4.24 3.40 -17.29
N LEU A 214 -4.69 2.23 -16.86
CA LEU A 214 -3.90 1.01 -16.96
C LEU A 214 -3.97 0.38 -18.37
N GLU A 215 -5.14 0.42 -19.03
CA GLU A 215 -5.43 -0.35 -20.24
C GLU A 215 -5.26 0.43 -21.54
N THR A 216 -5.44 1.77 -21.53
CA THR A 216 -5.52 2.56 -22.77
C THR A 216 -4.27 3.40 -23.02
N ALA A 217 -4.10 3.86 -24.26
CA ALA A 217 -3.15 4.88 -24.68
C ALA A 217 -3.77 6.29 -24.71
N ASP A 218 -4.92 6.48 -24.06
CA ASP A 218 -5.63 7.77 -24.05
C ASP A 218 -4.75 8.87 -23.45
N GLU A 219 -4.88 10.07 -24.00
CA GLU A 219 -4.12 11.23 -23.56
C GLU A 219 -5.02 12.33 -23.02
N TYR A 220 -4.45 13.15 -22.12
CA TYR A 220 -4.99 14.44 -21.71
C TYR A 220 -6.39 14.37 -21.08
N PHE A 221 -6.65 13.44 -20.18
CA PHE A 221 -7.92 13.32 -19.46
C PHE A 221 -7.82 13.69 -17.98
N ASP A 222 -8.96 13.97 -17.34
CA ASP A 222 -9.02 14.37 -15.95
C ASP A 222 -8.97 13.16 -15.00
N TYR A 223 -8.31 13.35 -13.86
CA TYR A 223 -8.46 12.45 -12.71
C TYR A 223 -9.81 12.71 -12.03
N TYR A 224 -10.46 11.67 -11.51
CA TYR A 224 -11.78 11.79 -10.88
C TYR A 224 -11.80 12.62 -9.58
N ARG A 225 -10.65 12.71 -8.88
CA ARG A 225 -10.46 13.57 -7.69
C ARG A 225 -9.56 14.76 -8.04
N ARG A 226 -10.16 15.84 -8.57
CA ARG A 226 -9.40 17.02 -9.03
C ARG A 226 -8.49 17.64 -7.96
N ARG A 227 -8.88 17.55 -6.70
CA ARG A 227 -8.06 18.04 -5.58
C ARG A 227 -6.75 17.25 -5.39
N HIS A 228 -6.72 15.99 -5.81
CA HIS A 228 -5.52 15.15 -5.74
C HIS A 228 -4.61 15.36 -6.95
N ALA A 229 -5.17 15.73 -8.10
CA ALA A 229 -4.42 15.96 -9.33
C ALA A 229 -5.07 17.07 -10.14
N ASN A 230 -4.43 18.24 -10.17
CA ASN A 230 -4.82 19.37 -11.01
C ASN A 230 -4.17 19.33 -12.40
N TRP A 231 -3.48 18.25 -12.73
CA TRP A 231 -2.87 17.96 -14.04
C TRP A 231 -3.67 16.95 -14.82
N LYS A 232 -3.34 16.82 -16.10
CA LYS A 232 -3.95 15.82 -16.99
C LYS A 232 -3.25 14.47 -16.86
N MET A 233 -4.03 13.43 -17.05
CA MET A 233 -3.62 12.04 -16.99
C MET A 233 -3.40 11.48 -18.40
N TYR A 234 -2.58 10.44 -18.48
CA TYR A 234 -2.27 9.69 -19.69
C TYR A 234 -2.33 8.21 -19.38
N GLY A 235 -2.81 7.42 -20.35
CA GLY A 235 -2.87 5.97 -20.24
C GLY A 235 -1.47 5.32 -20.33
N LEU A 236 -1.35 4.15 -19.73
CA LEU A 236 -0.11 3.38 -19.67
C LEU A 236 -0.06 2.29 -20.75
N GLU A 237 -1.20 1.94 -21.34
CA GLU A 237 -1.31 0.90 -22.37
C GLU A 237 -0.56 -0.40 -21.96
N LEU A 238 -0.83 -0.89 -20.76
CA LEU A 238 -0.17 -2.09 -20.26
C LEU A 238 -0.57 -3.33 -21.08
N PRO A 239 0.37 -4.23 -21.38
CA PRO A 239 0.05 -5.49 -22.03
C PRO A 239 -0.94 -6.35 -21.22
N ASP A 240 -1.84 -7.10 -21.87
CA ASP A 240 -2.84 -7.96 -21.22
C ASP A 240 -2.22 -8.93 -20.21
N ALA A 241 -1.05 -9.48 -20.51
CA ALA A 241 -0.35 -10.38 -19.59
C ALA A 241 0.06 -9.67 -18.30
N VAL A 242 0.45 -8.39 -18.36
CA VAL A 242 0.79 -7.55 -17.21
C VAL A 242 -0.49 -7.16 -16.46
N LEU A 243 -1.55 -6.77 -17.19
CA LEU A 243 -2.84 -6.44 -16.59
C LEU A 243 -3.41 -7.58 -15.76
N ARG A 244 -3.37 -8.83 -16.24
CA ARG A 244 -3.81 -9.99 -15.47
C ARG A 244 -3.05 -10.14 -14.15
N LYS A 245 -1.74 -9.98 -14.17
CA LYS A 245 -0.90 -10.05 -12.96
C LYS A 245 -1.28 -8.95 -11.97
N VAL A 246 -1.38 -7.71 -12.45
CA VAL A 246 -1.73 -6.55 -11.62
C VAL A 246 -3.14 -6.69 -11.05
N TYR A 247 -4.11 -7.06 -11.85
CA TYR A 247 -5.52 -7.10 -11.42
C TYR A 247 -5.83 -8.23 -10.43
N TYR A 248 -5.26 -9.43 -10.61
CA TYR A 248 -5.65 -10.55 -9.75
C TYR A 248 -4.57 -11.61 -9.51
N GLU A 249 -3.69 -11.94 -10.47
CA GLU A 249 -2.79 -13.10 -10.31
C GLU A 249 -1.82 -12.92 -9.14
N ASN A 250 -1.27 -11.71 -8.95
CA ASN A 250 -0.40 -11.40 -7.81
C ASN A 250 -1.14 -11.49 -6.48
N ALA A 251 -2.37 -10.96 -6.41
CA ALA A 251 -3.19 -11.06 -5.21
C ALA A 251 -3.51 -12.54 -4.89
N LEU A 252 -3.88 -13.33 -5.89
CA LEU A 252 -4.15 -14.78 -5.74
C LEU A 252 -2.91 -15.58 -5.30
N ARG A 253 -1.72 -15.13 -5.67
CA ARG A 253 -0.45 -15.76 -5.26
C ARG A 253 -0.09 -15.44 -3.82
N ILE A 254 -0.33 -14.19 -3.38
CA ILE A 254 0.13 -13.66 -2.10
C ILE A 254 -0.91 -13.85 -1.00
N VAL A 255 -2.19 -13.61 -1.31
CA VAL A 255 -3.28 -13.67 -0.34
C VAL A 255 -3.96 -15.02 -0.41
N GLN A 256 -3.82 -15.81 0.63
CA GLN A 256 -4.49 -17.10 0.75
C GLN A 256 -5.99 -16.91 1.02
N GLY A 257 -6.80 -17.94 0.73
CA GLY A 257 -8.23 -17.94 1.05
C GLY A 257 -9.12 -17.20 0.04
N ILE A 258 -8.58 -16.57 -1.01
CA ILE A 258 -9.39 -16.02 -2.11
C ILE A 258 -9.94 -17.16 -2.95
N ASP A 259 -11.26 -17.15 -3.22
CA ASP A 259 -11.91 -18.12 -4.11
C ASP A 259 -11.44 -17.95 -5.56
N ARG A 260 -10.52 -18.79 -5.97
CA ARG A 260 -9.92 -18.75 -7.32
C ARG A 260 -10.91 -19.07 -8.44
N SER A 261 -12.02 -19.74 -8.15
CA SER A 261 -13.05 -20.09 -9.15
C SER A 261 -13.76 -18.86 -9.73
N SER A 262 -13.65 -17.72 -9.05
CA SER A 262 -14.22 -16.45 -9.50
C SER A 262 -13.35 -15.69 -10.53
N PHE A 263 -12.15 -16.19 -10.84
CA PHE A 263 -11.21 -15.57 -11.75
C PHE A 263 -11.01 -16.38 -13.03
N PRO A 264 -10.69 -15.74 -14.15
CA PRO A 264 -10.37 -16.49 -15.38
C PRO A 264 -9.22 -17.46 -15.12
N SER A 265 -9.34 -18.70 -15.57
CA SER A 265 -8.23 -19.65 -15.60
C SER A 265 -7.13 -19.08 -16.51
N ALA A 266 -5.88 -19.26 -16.13
CA ALA A 266 -4.76 -18.94 -17.01
C ALA A 266 -4.95 -19.70 -18.32
N THR A 267 -5.35 -18.99 -19.39
CA THR A 267 -5.39 -19.57 -20.72
C THR A 267 -3.94 -19.73 -21.17
N PRO A 268 -3.49 -20.92 -21.60
CA PRO A 268 -2.18 -21.03 -22.20
C PRO A 268 -2.10 -20.08 -23.41
N PRO A 269 -0.92 -19.49 -23.70
CA PRO A 269 -0.76 -18.66 -24.87
C PRO A 269 -1.16 -19.46 -26.11
N PRO A 270 -1.81 -18.83 -27.12
CA PRO A 270 -2.09 -19.50 -28.36
C PRO A 270 -0.79 -20.04 -28.96
N SER A 271 -0.81 -21.31 -29.32
CA SER A 271 0.29 -22.04 -29.97
C SER A 271 0.71 -21.41 -31.29
#